data_bb3528ddfd8d0fd8fb40b744f18f06e2
#
_entry.id   bb3528ddfd8d0fd8fb40b744f18f06e2
#
_cell.length_a   1.000
_cell.length_b   1.000
_cell.length_c   1.000
_cell.angle_alpha   90.00
_cell.angle_beta   90.00
_cell.angle_gamma   90.00
#
_symmetry.space_group_name_H-M   'P 1'
#
loop_
_entity.id
_entity.type
_entity.pdbx_description
1 polymer ?
#
loop_
_entity_poly.entity_id
_entity_poly.type
_entity_poly.pdbx_seq_one_letter_code
_entity_poly.pdbx_strand_id
1 'polypeptide(L)'
;MNDSIEREQNKLACSAERENGGLKVKEYFLDVLHRMGIAPTDNEFTDFENRLIGGLWNKIKQERMDERLIIKNAVESAPITLPNGRVGEQYKAPNDFSIDGVEDYEIVGLEAVGLNCDKTDKGFVISGLAQPEDIKGGDFPLILRYKPKGLLEGEEWLERKLTLILNPDPRTLWKDYPTPRDTEYFKEDSQMQYVKVEEKDGIPRKDIVAASQRGRSHAHEGKPRDDHFLLHYCDKTEWYVIAVADGAGSAKYSREGSRIACETVVAHCKDALADSSEFENAIQLFADNAESQEARKLVGDKIYRIVGNAALKAHNAIKKEAERKEGAKLKDYATTLLFAICKRFEFGWAVASFWVGDGAMCIYDAEKHTADMLGMPDEGEFAGQTRFLTMPEIFADTASFYQRLRFKIYPDFTALMLMTDGVSDPKFETDANLQDPEKWDALWKDLAENGVELTDDNEKSQEQLLNWLNFWDRGNHDDRTIAILY
;
A
#
# COMPACT_ATOMS: atom_id res chain seq x y z
N MET A 1 32.82 -7.43 -47.60
CA MET A 1 34.02 -7.67 -48.45
C MET A 1 35.27 -7.02 -47.87
N ASN A 2 35.20 -5.93 -47.14
CA ASN A 2 36.40 -5.32 -46.48
C ASN A 2 36.89 -6.10 -45.25
N ASP A 3 35.97 -6.66 -44.41
CA ASP A 3 36.36 -7.41 -43.21
C ASP A 3 37.12 -8.72 -43.44
N SER A 4 36.93 -9.36 -44.59
CA SER A 4 37.67 -10.56 -44.92
C SER A 4 39.10 -10.27 -45.40
N ILE A 5 39.29 -9.11 -46.02
CA ILE A 5 40.63 -8.68 -46.51
C ILE A 5 41.52 -8.21 -45.35
N GLU A 6 40.95 -7.49 -44.39
CA GLU A 6 41.64 -7.06 -43.18
C GLU A 6 42.05 -8.23 -42.28
N ARG A 7 41.19 -9.27 -42.14
CA ARG A 7 41.53 -10.52 -41.43
C ARG A 7 42.61 -11.35 -42.10
N GLU A 8 42.67 -11.35 -43.44
CA GLU A 8 43.77 -12.00 -44.17
C GLU A 8 45.07 -11.23 -44.08
N GLN A 9 45.03 -9.87 -44.13
CA GLN A 9 46.22 -9.02 -43.96
C GLN A 9 46.79 -9.14 -42.55
N ASN A 10 45.96 -9.18 -41.50
CA ASN A 10 46.41 -9.38 -40.11
C ASN A 10 46.97 -10.81 -39.89
N LYS A 11 46.44 -11.83 -40.55
CA LYS A 11 47.02 -13.17 -40.53
C LYS A 11 48.39 -13.25 -41.23
N LEU A 12 48.56 -12.54 -42.34
CA LEU A 12 49.83 -12.45 -43.07
C LEU A 12 50.88 -11.62 -42.30
N ALA A 13 50.52 -10.51 -41.65
CA ALA A 13 51.42 -9.74 -40.81
C ALA A 13 51.88 -10.54 -39.59
N CYS A 14 50.97 -11.26 -38.92
CA CYS A 14 51.31 -12.11 -37.79
C CYS A 14 52.17 -13.34 -38.19
N SER A 15 52.04 -13.85 -39.42
CA SER A 15 52.89 -14.93 -39.92
C SER A 15 54.31 -14.42 -40.29
N ALA A 16 54.41 -13.19 -40.85
CA ALA A 16 55.71 -12.59 -41.20
C ALA A 16 56.52 -12.18 -39.94
N GLU A 17 55.90 -11.71 -38.89
CA GLU A 17 56.58 -11.47 -37.59
C GLU A 17 56.99 -12.77 -36.89
N ARG A 18 56.25 -13.86 -37.02
CA ARG A 18 56.61 -15.18 -36.52
C ARG A 18 57.80 -15.77 -37.28
N GLU A 19 57.86 -15.62 -38.59
CA GLU A 19 58.99 -16.07 -39.40
C GLU A 19 60.30 -15.28 -39.08
N ASN A 20 60.21 -13.97 -38.88
CA ASN A 20 61.37 -13.15 -38.52
C ASN A 20 61.90 -13.44 -37.10
N GLY A 21 61.00 -13.66 -36.13
CA GLY A 21 61.37 -14.04 -34.76
C GLY A 21 61.98 -15.43 -34.69
N GLY A 22 61.43 -16.37 -35.44
CA GLY A 22 61.95 -17.75 -35.55
C GLY A 22 63.33 -17.82 -36.21
N LEU A 23 63.54 -17.04 -37.24
CA LEU A 23 64.85 -16.93 -37.92
C LEU A 23 65.97 -16.41 -36.96
N LYS A 24 65.70 -15.37 -36.15
CA LYS A 24 66.72 -14.83 -35.21
C LYS A 24 67.05 -15.84 -34.10
N VAL A 25 66.07 -16.60 -33.60
CA VAL A 25 66.27 -17.64 -32.60
C VAL A 25 67.05 -18.79 -33.18
N LYS A 26 66.79 -19.15 -34.43
CA LYS A 26 67.49 -20.21 -35.18
C LYS A 26 68.92 -19.86 -35.35
N GLU A 27 69.26 -18.65 -35.85
CA GLU A 27 70.61 -18.15 -36.05
C GLU A 27 71.43 -18.13 -34.76
N TYR A 28 70.83 -17.65 -33.67
CA TYR A 28 71.44 -17.63 -32.33
C TYR A 28 71.80 -19.04 -31.84
N PHE A 29 70.85 -19.98 -31.96
CA PHE A 29 71.02 -21.38 -31.50
C PHE A 29 72.09 -22.09 -32.36
N LEU A 30 72.13 -21.87 -33.68
CA LEU A 30 73.13 -22.44 -34.55
C LEU A 30 74.53 -21.88 -34.20
N ASP A 31 74.64 -20.58 -33.86
CA ASP A 31 75.92 -19.99 -33.43
C ASP A 31 76.41 -20.61 -32.12
N VAL A 32 75.51 -20.83 -31.15
CA VAL A 32 75.90 -21.52 -29.91
C VAL A 32 76.33 -22.96 -30.13
N LEU A 33 75.66 -23.72 -31.00
CA LEU A 33 76.00 -25.11 -31.31
C LEU A 33 77.39 -25.17 -32.07
N HIS A 34 77.60 -24.25 -33.03
CA HIS A 34 78.91 -24.14 -33.71
C HIS A 34 80.04 -23.87 -32.74
N ARG A 35 79.85 -22.97 -31.78
CA ARG A 35 80.82 -22.68 -30.70
C ARG A 35 81.13 -23.88 -29.85
N MET A 36 80.14 -24.82 -29.67
CA MET A 36 80.27 -26.07 -28.95
C MET A 36 80.86 -27.20 -29.82
N GLY A 37 81.21 -26.95 -31.12
CA GLY A 37 81.77 -27.94 -32.07
C GLY A 37 80.67 -28.96 -32.53
N ILE A 38 79.43 -28.59 -32.44
CA ILE A 38 78.30 -29.44 -32.89
C ILE A 38 77.75 -28.86 -34.20
N ALA A 39 77.74 -29.65 -35.26
CA ALA A 39 77.18 -29.28 -36.57
C ALA A 39 76.00 -30.19 -36.90
N PRO A 40 74.79 -29.82 -36.41
CA PRO A 40 73.62 -30.62 -36.68
C PRO A 40 73.22 -30.62 -38.15
N THR A 41 72.66 -31.76 -38.62
CA THR A 41 72.04 -31.79 -39.95
C THR A 41 70.79 -30.90 -39.95
N ASP A 42 70.37 -30.35 -41.08
CA ASP A 42 69.20 -29.47 -41.19
C ASP A 42 67.90 -30.19 -40.69
N ASN A 43 67.76 -31.53 -40.85
CA ASN A 43 66.69 -32.28 -40.39
C ASN A 43 66.68 -32.43 -38.87
N GLU A 44 67.80 -32.70 -38.21
CA GLU A 44 67.91 -32.82 -36.74
C GLU A 44 67.67 -31.45 -36.07
N PHE A 45 68.07 -30.37 -36.66
CA PHE A 45 67.80 -29.03 -36.16
C PHE A 45 66.33 -28.67 -36.28
N THR A 46 65.71 -28.96 -37.42
CA THR A 46 64.28 -28.69 -37.63
C THR A 46 63.41 -29.54 -36.68
N ASP A 47 63.76 -30.78 -36.40
CA ASP A 47 63.04 -31.64 -35.47
C ASP A 47 63.20 -31.13 -34.02
N PHE A 48 64.37 -30.67 -33.61
CA PHE A 48 64.64 -30.04 -32.33
C PHE A 48 63.87 -28.73 -32.16
N GLU A 49 63.92 -27.85 -33.19
CA GLU A 49 63.18 -26.58 -33.22
C GLU A 49 61.68 -26.78 -33.02
N ASN A 50 61.11 -27.69 -33.78
CA ASN A 50 59.68 -28.02 -33.68
C ASN A 50 59.28 -28.55 -32.30
N ARG A 51 60.11 -29.42 -31.70
CA ARG A 51 59.89 -29.91 -30.34
C ARG A 51 60.00 -28.80 -29.29
N LEU A 52 61.01 -27.93 -29.40
CA LEU A 52 61.23 -26.86 -28.43
C LEU A 52 60.13 -25.79 -28.52
N ILE A 53 59.83 -25.31 -29.73
CA ILE A 53 58.79 -24.32 -29.94
C ILE A 53 57.40 -24.86 -29.58
N GLY A 54 57.11 -26.10 -30.04
CA GLY A 54 55.87 -26.77 -29.70
C GLY A 54 55.70 -27.02 -28.21
N GLY A 55 56.80 -27.43 -27.53
CA GLY A 55 56.80 -27.61 -26.06
C GLY A 55 56.58 -26.32 -25.29
N LEU A 56 57.32 -25.25 -25.64
CA LEU A 56 57.14 -23.91 -25.05
C LEU A 56 55.72 -23.36 -25.29
N TRP A 57 55.25 -23.47 -26.52
CA TRP A 57 53.90 -23.00 -26.86
C TRP A 57 52.81 -23.74 -26.13
N ASN A 58 52.92 -25.06 -26.00
CA ASN A 58 51.98 -25.86 -25.23
C ASN A 58 52.02 -25.48 -23.73
N LYS A 59 53.21 -25.25 -23.18
CA LYS A 59 53.35 -24.78 -21.78
C LYS A 59 52.70 -23.44 -21.54
N ILE A 60 52.96 -22.46 -22.45
CA ILE A 60 52.34 -21.13 -22.38
C ILE A 60 50.79 -21.23 -22.49
N LYS A 61 50.29 -22.07 -23.40
CA LYS A 61 48.84 -22.33 -23.51
C LYS A 61 48.27 -22.93 -22.24
N GLN A 62 48.98 -23.90 -21.66
CA GLN A 62 48.53 -24.55 -20.40
C GLN A 62 48.47 -23.53 -19.25
N GLU A 63 49.53 -22.77 -19.05
CA GLU A 63 49.58 -21.74 -18.00
C GLU A 63 48.47 -20.69 -18.17
N ARG A 64 48.21 -20.22 -19.41
CA ARG A 64 47.08 -19.32 -19.67
C ARG A 64 45.71 -19.95 -19.44
N MET A 65 45.55 -21.24 -19.75
CA MET A 65 44.30 -21.96 -19.44
C MET A 65 44.12 -22.12 -17.95
N ASP A 66 45.18 -22.39 -17.20
CA ASP A 66 45.13 -22.54 -15.76
C ASP A 66 44.82 -21.19 -15.08
N GLU A 67 45.40 -20.09 -15.51
CA GLU A 67 45.08 -18.73 -15.03
C GLU A 67 43.60 -18.35 -15.31
N ARG A 68 43.11 -18.61 -16.53
CA ARG A 68 41.71 -18.35 -16.89
C ARG A 68 40.75 -19.20 -16.07
N LEU A 69 41.08 -20.43 -15.76
CA LEU A 69 40.25 -21.32 -14.93
C LEU A 69 40.21 -20.80 -13.49
N ILE A 70 41.33 -20.30 -12.96
CA ILE A 70 41.40 -19.69 -11.64
C ILE A 70 40.47 -18.46 -11.57
N ILE A 71 40.58 -17.55 -12.54
CA ILE A 71 39.73 -16.34 -12.64
C ILE A 71 38.25 -16.75 -12.76
N LYS A 72 37.93 -17.71 -13.63
CA LYS A 72 36.57 -18.20 -13.81
C LYS A 72 35.99 -18.73 -12.48
N ASN A 73 36.74 -19.56 -11.77
CA ASN A 73 36.31 -20.10 -10.48
C ASN A 73 36.14 -19.00 -9.42
N ALA A 74 36.98 -17.97 -9.42
CA ALA A 74 36.88 -16.81 -8.54
C ALA A 74 35.61 -16.01 -8.85
N VAL A 75 35.30 -15.77 -10.14
CA VAL A 75 34.08 -15.08 -10.56
C VAL A 75 32.85 -15.90 -10.21
N GLU A 76 32.83 -17.22 -10.45
CA GLU A 76 31.70 -18.10 -10.14
C GLU A 76 31.38 -18.12 -8.64
N SER A 77 32.42 -18.07 -7.78
CA SER A 77 32.28 -18.11 -6.33
C SER A 77 32.09 -16.73 -5.68
N ALA A 78 32.23 -15.63 -6.44
CA ALA A 78 32.03 -14.28 -5.91
C ALA A 78 30.60 -14.09 -5.38
N PRO A 79 30.44 -13.54 -4.18
CA PRO A 79 29.11 -13.28 -3.63
C PRO A 79 28.45 -12.08 -4.34
N ILE A 80 27.61 -12.37 -5.34
CA ILE A 80 26.78 -11.35 -6.00
C ILE A 80 25.37 -11.51 -5.46
N THR A 81 24.87 -10.49 -4.76
CA THR A 81 23.56 -10.48 -4.15
C THR A 81 22.59 -9.62 -4.96
N LEU A 82 21.56 -10.24 -5.48
CA LEU A 82 20.44 -9.57 -6.15
C LEU A 82 19.18 -9.77 -5.29
N PRO A 83 18.84 -8.85 -4.37
CA PRO A 83 17.62 -8.94 -3.59
C PRO A 83 16.40 -9.02 -4.51
N ASN A 84 15.34 -9.70 -4.08
CA ASN A 84 14.09 -9.67 -4.83
C ASN A 84 13.56 -8.23 -4.90
N GLY A 85 13.29 -7.76 -6.11
CA GLY A 85 12.64 -6.47 -6.36
C GLY A 85 11.15 -6.61 -6.54
N ARG A 86 10.50 -5.50 -6.86
CA ARG A 86 9.08 -5.46 -7.22
C ARG A 86 8.88 -4.57 -8.44
N VAL A 87 8.01 -5.02 -9.34
CA VAL A 87 7.60 -4.23 -10.51
C VAL A 87 6.96 -2.92 -10.06
N GLY A 88 7.37 -1.81 -10.66
CA GLY A 88 6.89 -0.46 -10.34
C GLY A 88 7.56 0.20 -9.14
N GLU A 89 8.52 -0.45 -8.48
CA GLU A 89 9.26 0.12 -7.34
C GLU A 89 10.74 0.42 -7.73
N GLN A 90 11.35 1.34 -6.99
CA GLN A 90 12.79 1.63 -7.12
C GLN A 90 13.59 0.44 -6.62
N TYR A 91 14.48 -0.05 -7.46
CA TYR A 91 15.42 -1.13 -7.15
C TYR A 91 16.81 -0.57 -6.89
N LYS A 92 17.51 -1.12 -5.91
CA LYS A 92 18.92 -0.80 -5.64
C LYS A 92 19.61 -2.00 -5.00
N ALA A 93 20.65 -2.49 -5.67
CA ALA A 93 21.49 -3.61 -5.21
C ALA A 93 22.98 -3.28 -5.39
N PRO A 94 23.65 -2.78 -4.34
CA PRO A 94 25.10 -2.64 -4.36
C PRO A 94 25.77 -4.00 -4.23
N ASN A 95 26.83 -4.22 -5.00
CA ASN A 95 27.64 -5.44 -4.96
C ASN A 95 29.12 -5.10 -4.98
N ASP A 96 29.86 -5.66 -4.03
CA ASP A 96 31.32 -5.63 -4.05
C ASP A 96 31.81 -6.70 -5.04
N PHE A 97 32.45 -6.24 -6.10
CA PHE A 97 32.97 -7.12 -7.15
C PHE A 97 34.36 -6.62 -7.58
N SER A 98 35.37 -7.11 -6.89
CA SER A 98 36.78 -6.85 -7.22
C SER A 98 37.51 -8.19 -7.22
N ILE A 99 37.81 -8.70 -8.38
CA ILE A 99 38.48 -10.01 -8.58
C ILE A 99 39.79 -9.77 -9.31
N ASP A 100 40.88 -10.21 -8.70
CA ASP A 100 42.18 -10.13 -9.34
C ASP A 100 42.21 -10.91 -10.67
N GLY A 101 42.72 -10.29 -11.72
CA GLY A 101 42.73 -10.84 -13.07
C GLY A 101 41.45 -10.59 -13.88
N VAL A 102 40.45 -9.86 -13.40
CA VAL A 102 39.34 -9.33 -14.21
C VAL A 102 39.67 -7.90 -14.64
N GLU A 103 39.81 -7.65 -15.94
CA GLU A 103 40.16 -6.32 -16.49
C GLU A 103 38.94 -5.44 -16.67
N ASP A 104 37.79 -6.02 -17.07
CA ASP A 104 36.55 -5.31 -17.31
C ASP A 104 35.32 -6.26 -17.15
N TYR A 105 34.18 -5.69 -16.92
CA TYR A 105 32.92 -6.45 -16.83
C TYR A 105 31.71 -5.60 -17.18
N GLU A 106 30.60 -6.27 -17.56
CA GLU A 106 29.29 -5.67 -17.81
C GLU A 106 28.18 -6.63 -17.37
N ILE A 107 27.00 -6.08 -17.07
CA ILE A 107 25.82 -6.88 -16.78
C ILE A 107 24.80 -6.67 -17.89
N VAL A 108 24.51 -7.72 -18.62
CA VAL A 108 23.58 -7.72 -19.76
C VAL A 108 22.21 -8.19 -19.33
N GLY A 109 21.15 -7.60 -19.89
CA GLY A 109 19.76 -7.97 -19.65
C GLY A 109 19.01 -7.01 -18.71
N LEU A 110 19.67 -6.01 -18.16
CA LEU A 110 19.06 -5.04 -17.26
C LEU A 110 18.05 -4.12 -17.97
N GLU A 111 18.29 -3.79 -19.23
CA GLU A 111 17.40 -2.92 -20.02
C GLU A 111 15.99 -3.52 -20.15
N ALA A 112 15.90 -4.86 -20.26
CA ALA A 112 14.63 -5.55 -20.36
C ALA A 112 13.73 -5.39 -19.11
N VAL A 113 14.32 -4.95 -17.99
CA VAL A 113 13.61 -4.73 -16.71
C VAL A 113 13.69 -3.26 -16.24
N GLY A 114 14.17 -2.34 -17.09
CA GLY A 114 14.24 -0.92 -16.76
C GLY A 114 15.33 -0.54 -15.76
N LEU A 115 16.36 -1.40 -15.58
CA LEU A 115 17.44 -1.18 -14.63
C LEU A 115 18.76 -0.83 -15.33
N ASN A 116 19.64 -0.20 -14.60
CA ASN A 116 20.99 0.18 -15.02
C ASN A 116 22.03 -0.39 -14.06
N CYS A 117 23.27 -0.51 -14.55
CA CYS A 117 24.43 -0.90 -13.75
C CYS A 117 25.47 0.21 -13.77
N ASP A 118 25.75 0.77 -12.59
CA ASP A 118 26.80 1.76 -12.40
C ASP A 118 28.01 1.13 -11.74
N LYS A 119 29.21 1.28 -12.36
CA LYS A 119 30.47 0.82 -11.77
C LYS A 119 30.90 1.74 -10.64
N THR A 120 31.45 1.17 -9.60
CA THR A 120 31.97 1.87 -8.42
C THR A 120 33.41 1.44 -8.15
N ASP A 121 34.09 2.12 -7.24
CA ASP A 121 35.46 1.77 -6.84
C ASP A 121 35.59 0.36 -6.22
N LYS A 122 34.49 -0.20 -5.72
CA LYS A 122 34.47 -1.52 -5.06
C LYS A 122 33.72 -2.59 -5.85
N GLY A 123 33.08 -2.23 -6.95
CA GLY A 123 32.26 -3.15 -7.72
C GLY A 123 31.20 -2.43 -8.54
N PHE A 124 29.91 -2.74 -8.32
CA PHE A 124 28.83 -2.14 -9.06
C PHE A 124 27.54 -1.97 -8.24
N VAL A 125 26.67 -1.09 -8.71
CA VAL A 125 25.32 -0.92 -8.18
C VAL A 125 24.32 -1.11 -9.31
N ILE A 126 23.39 -2.05 -9.15
CA ILE A 126 22.23 -2.16 -10.05
C ILE A 126 21.12 -1.29 -9.44
N SER A 127 20.60 -0.35 -10.23
CA SER A 127 19.58 0.58 -9.76
C SER A 127 18.63 1.00 -10.88
N GLY A 128 17.45 1.50 -10.51
CA GLY A 128 16.45 2.03 -11.43
C GLY A 128 15.03 1.71 -11.00
N LEU A 129 14.05 2.13 -11.80
CA LEU A 129 12.66 1.74 -11.63
C LEU A 129 12.46 0.37 -12.29
N ALA A 130 12.14 -0.65 -11.50
CA ALA A 130 11.92 -2.01 -12.01
C ALA A 130 10.64 -2.06 -12.87
N GLN A 131 10.79 -2.03 -14.19
CA GLN A 131 9.67 -1.91 -15.13
C GLN A 131 9.87 -2.83 -16.36
N PRO A 132 9.62 -4.16 -16.23
CA PRO A 132 9.68 -5.08 -17.36
C PRO A 132 8.57 -4.79 -18.38
N GLU A 133 8.82 -5.07 -19.66
CA GLU A 133 7.91 -4.75 -20.78
C GLU A 133 6.49 -5.31 -20.60
N ASP A 134 6.35 -6.52 -20.06
CA ASP A 134 5.04 -7.19 -19.88
C ASP A 134 4.41 -6.98 -18.50
N ILE A 135 4.98 -6.10 -17.67
CA ILE A 135 4.48 -5.71 -16.31
C ILE A 135 4.28 -6.91 -15.38
N LYS A 136 4.65 -8.10 -15.81
CA LYS A 136 4.56 -9.31 -14.99
C LYS A 136 5.85 -9.51 -14.22
N GLY A 137 5.71 -9.82 -12.95
CA GLY A 137 6.84 -10.30 -12.16
C GLY A 137 7.33 -11.67 -12.67
N GLY A 138 8.53 -12.05 -12.26
CA GLY A 138 9.12 -13.33 -12.63
C GLY A 138 10.62 -13.35 -12.40
N ASP A 139 11.24 -14.41 -12.94
CA ASP A 139 12.67 -14.62 -12.94
C ASP A 139 13.27 -14.05 -14.22
N PHE A 140 14.11 -13.03 -14.09
CA PHE A 140 14.77 -12.37 -15.22
C PHE A 140 16.22 -12.81 -15.28
N PRO A 141 16.63 -13.53 -16.36
CA PRO A 141 18.01 -13.94 -16.55
C PRO A 141 18.89 -12.73 -16.86
N LEU A 142 19.95 -12.58 -16.08
CA LEU A 142 21.00 -11.60 -16.31
C LEU A 142 22.32 -12.34 -16.60
N ILE A 143 23.21 -11.71 -17.33
CA ILE A 143 24.51 -12.26 -17.65
C ILE A 143 25.59 -11.25 -17.21
N LEU A 144 26.42 -11.67 -16.24
CA LEU A 144 27.67 -10.99 -15.97
C LEU A 144 28.71 -11.46 -17.00
N ARG A 145 29.06 -10.59 -17.95
CA ARG A 145 30.14 -10.78 -18.89
C ARG A 145 31.39 -10.11 -18.34
N TYR A 146 32.52 -10.78 -18.42
CA TYR A 146 33.75 -10.26 -17.87
C TYR A 146 34.96 -10.62 -18.76
N LYS A 147 35.94 -9.72 -18.78
CA LYS A 147 37.16 -9.84 -19.53
C LYS A 147 38.28 -10.28 -18.58
N PRO A 148 38.75 -11.56 -18.67
CA PRO A 148 39.91 -11.99 -17.90
C PRO A 148 41.20 -11.39 -18.48
N LYS A 149 42.17 -11.16 -17.61
CA LYS A 149 43.51 -10.67 -17.98
C LYS A 149 44.14 -11.59 -19.02
N GLY A 150 44.76 -10.97 -20.03
CA GLY A 150 45.42 -11.70 -21.11
C GLY A 150 44.47 -12.30 -22.15
N LEU A 151 43.21 -11.83 -22.22
CA LEU A 151 42.32 -12.14 -23.33
C LEU A 151 42.88 -11.52 -24.61
N LEU A 152 43.01 -12.33 -25.67
CA LEU A 152 43.49 -11.83 -26.95
C LEU A 152 42.38 -11.05 -27.68
N GLU A 153 42.81 -10.11 -28.55
CA GLU A 153 41.88 -9.36 -29.38
C GLU A 153 41.06 -10.31 -30.29
N GLY A 154 39.73 -10.24 -30.18
CA GLY A 154 38.78 -11.11 -30.89
C GLY A 154 38.36 -12.37 -30.14
N GLU A 155 38.85 -12.65 -28.93
CA GLU A 155 38.32 -13.71 -28.08
C GLU A 155 37.07 -13.20 -27.35
N GLU A 156 36.07 -14.08 -27.16
CA GLU A 156 34.83 -13.77 -26.45
C GLU A 156 35.05 -13.63 -24.93
N TRP A 157 34.34 -12.69 -24.30
CA TRP A 157 34.33 -12.52 -22.86
C TRP A 157 33.72 -13.75 -22.20
N LEU A 158 34.14 -14.05 -21.00
CA LEU A 158 33.56 -15.10 -20.20
C LEU A 158 32.22 -14.63 -19.57
N GLU A 159 31.35 -15.57 -19.28
CA GLU A 159 30.00 -15.27 -18.80
C GLU A 159 29.67 -16.05 -17.53
N ARG A 160 28.99 -15.38 -16.59
CA ARG A 160 28.33 -15.98 -15.44
C ARG A 160 26.84 -15.63 -15.47
N LYS A 161 25.99 -16.63 -15.35
CA LYS A 161 24.53 -16.43 -15.29
C LYS A 161 24.13 -15.96 -13.90
N LEU A 162 23.27 -14.95 -13.85
CA LEU A 162 22.64 -14.41 -12.66
C LEU A 162 21.12 -14.44 -12.87
N THR A 163 20.35 -14.40 -11.79
CA THR A 163 18.89 -14.31 -11.85
C THR A 163 18.43 -13.16 -10.96
N LEU A 164 17.66 -12.26 -11.53
CA LEU A 164 16.93 -11.22 -10.80
C LEU A 164 15.48 -11.64 -10.67
N ILE A 165 14.97 -11.67 -9.44
CA ILE A 165 13.57 -11.97 -9.18
C ILE A 165 12.83 -10.64 -8.94
N LEU A 166 11.83 -10.35 -9.78
CA LEU A 166 10.92 -9.23 -9.60
C LEU A 166 9.52 -9.76 -9.28
N ASN A 167 9.04 -9.46 -8.09
CA ASN A 167 7.66 -9.76 -7.73
C ASN A 167 6.69 -8.87 -8.54
N PRO A 168 5.51 -9.37 -8.93
CA PRO A 168 4.54 -8.56 -9.64
C PRO A 168 4.07 -7.37 -8.79
N ASP A 169 3.60 -6.30 -9.44
CA ASP A 169 2.89 -5.23 -8.74
C ASP A 169 1.62 -5.81 -8.10
N PRO A 170 1.45 -5.74 -6.78
CA PRO A 170 0.27 -6.27 -6.11
C PRO A 170 -1.05 -5.73 -6.66
N ARG A 171 -1.05 -4.52 -7.24
CA ARG A 171 -2.23 -3.93 -7.86
C ARG A 171 -2.76 -4.75 -9.02
N THR A 172 -1.87 -5.41 -9.76
CA THR A 172 -2.23 -6.25 -10.91
C THR A 172 -2.80 -7.61 -10.53
N LEU A 173 -2.66 -8.02 -9.27
CA LEU A 173 -3.18 -9.29 -8.76
C LEU A 173 -4.66 -9.21 -8.40
N TRP A 174 -5.17 -7.99 -8.11
CA TRP A 174 -6.56 -7.77 -7.77
C TRP A 174 -7.41 -7.70 -9.03
N LYS A 175 -8.41 -8.57 -9.10
CA LYS A 175 -9.42 -8.56 -10.15
C LYS A 175 -10.66 -7.87 -9.63
N ASP A 176 -11.40 -7.23 -10.51
CA ASP A 176 -12.67 -6.60 -10.20
C ASP A 176 -13.78 -7.37 -10.91
N TYR A 177 -14.44 -8.26 -10.16
CA TYR A 177 -15.59 -9.00 -10.64
C TYR A 177 -16.87 -8.27 -10.23
N PRO A 178 -17.82 -8.05 -11.15
CA PRO A 178 -19.09 -7.43 -10.82
C PRO A 178 -19.87 -8.30 -9.85
N THR A 179 -20.51 -7.68 -8.86
CA THR A 179 -21.43 -8.36 -7.97
C THR A 179 -22.63 -8.90 -8.73
N PRO A 180 -22.97 -10.19 -8.66
CA PRO A 180 -24.18 -10.72 -9.27
C PRO A 180 -25.45 -10.03 -8.73
N ARG A 181 -26.31 -9.57 -9.62
CA ARG A 181 -27.54 -8.83 -9.25
C ARG A 181 -28.56 -9.63 -8.43
N ASP A 182 -28.49 -10.95 -8.50
CA ASP A 182 -29.32 -11.90 -7.73
C ASP A 182 -28.70 -12.25 -6.37
N THR A 183 -27.57 -11.63 -6.02
CA THR A 183 -26.98 -11.79 -4.68
C THR A 183 -27.97 -11.31 -3.62
N GLU A 184 -28.17 -12.14 -2.62
CA GLU A 184 -29.09 -11.81 -1.51
C GLU A 184 -28.60 -10.54 -0.77
N TYR A 185 -29.54 -9.61 -0.52
CA TYR A 185 -29.25 -8.28 0.01
C TYR A 185 -28.21 -7.54 -0.84
N PHE A 186 -28.38 -7.59 -2.17
CA PHE A 186 -27.54 -6.88 -3.11
C PHE A 186 -27.34 -5.40 -2.72
N LYS A 187 -26.12 -4.92 -2.82
CA LYS A 187 -25.77 -3.50 -2.76
C LYS A 187 -24.96 -3.13 -4.00
N GLU A 188 -25.09 -1.88 -4.43
CA GLU A 188 -24.20 -1.31 -5.44
C GLU A 188 -22.78 -1.22 -4.91
N ASP A 189 -21.81 -1.25 -5.83
CA ASP A 189 -20.38 -1.21 -5.52
C ASP A 189 -19.96 0.08 -4.82
N SER A 190 -20.74 1.15 -4.98
CA SER A 190 -20.50 2.44 -4.33
C SER A 190 -21.81 3.09 -3.88
N GLN A 191 -21.69 4.00 -2.93
CA GLN A 191 -22.75 4.89 -2.46
C GLN A 191 -22.12 6.24 -2.16
N MET A 192 -22.81 7.32 -2.53
CA MET A 192 -22.40 8.68 -2.21
C MET A 192 -23.62 9.53 -1.91
N GLN A 193 -23.46 10.52 -1.05
CA GLN A 193 -24.52 11.47 -0.70
C GLN A 193 -23.88 12.79 -0.29
N TYR A 194 -24.50 13.87 -0.74
CA TYR A 194 -24.22 15.23 -0.31
C TYR A 194 -25.50 15.88 0.21
N VAL A 195 -25.40 16.58 1.32
CA VAL A 195 -26.50 17.35 1.92
C VAL A 195 -26.01 18.78 2.09
N LYS A 196 -26.50 19.65 1.22
CA LYS A 196 -26.30 21.09 1.33
C LYS A 196 -27.18 21.63 2.46
N VAL A 197 -26.60 22.51 3.29
CA VAL A 197 -27.31 23.15 4.39
C VAL A 197 -27.11 24.67 4.32
N GLU A 198 -28.16 25.37 3.92
CA GLU A 198 -28.11 26.82 3.75
C GLU A 198 -27.87 27.56 5.08
N GLU A 199 -27.17 28.69 4.99
CA GLU A 199 -27.05 29.63 6.10
C GLU A 199 -28.47 30.06 6.58
N LYS A 200 -28.63 30.18 7.88
CA LYS A 200 -29.89 30.60 8.47
C LYS A 200 -29.65 31.64 9.56
N ASP A 201 -30.41 32.71 9.51
CA ASP A 201 -30.36 33.81 10.46
C ASP A 201 -28.96 34.44 10.62
N GLY A 202 -28.15 34.46 9.56
CA GLY A 202 -26.77 34.95 9.56
C GLY A 202 -25.78 34.05 10.32
N ILE A 203 -26.18 32.81 10.66
CA ILE A 203 -25.32 31.82 11.30
C ILE A 203 -24.91 30.80 10.27
N PRO A 204 -23.59 30.68 9.94
CA PRO A 204 -23.07 29.67 9.03
C PRO A 204 -23.47 28.26 9.50
N ARG A 205 -23.84 27.43 8.56
CA ARG A 205 -24.11 26.01 8.75
C ARG A 205 -22.99 25.20 8.06
N LYS A 206 -22.97 23.93 8.30
CA LYS A 206 -21.99 23.01 7.72
C LYS A 206 -22.68 22.05 6.77
N ASP A 207 -22.08 21.82 5.61
CA ASP A 207 -22.51 20.79 4.70
C ASP A 207 -22.10 19.40 5.17
N ILE A 208 -22.79 18.36 4.65
CA ILE A 208 -22.41 16.97 4.93
C ILE A 208 -22.15 16.24 3.62
N VAL A 209 -21.03 15.55 3.56
CA VAL A 209 -20.72 14.62 2.47
C VAL A 209 -20.38 13.24 3.00
N ALA A 210 -20.79 12.20 2.29
CA ALA A 210 -20.34 10.84 2.58
C ALA A 210 -20.18 10.05 1.29
N ALA A 211 -19.22 9.14 1.32
CA ALA A 211 -19.00 8.17 0.28
C ALA A 211 -18.62 6.81 0.86
N SER A 212 -18.99 5.76 0.15
CA SER A 212 -18.67 4.37 0.48
C SER A 212 -18.33 3.63 -0.80
N GLN A 213 -17.20 2.93 -0.81
CA GLN A 213 -16.67 2.20 -1.94
C GLN A 213 -16.42 0.75 -1.57
N ARG A 214 -16.81 -0.17 -2.45
CA ARG A 214 -16.49 -1.59 -2.32
C ARG A 214 -14.99 -1.81 -2.29
N GLY A 215 -14.52 -2.57 -1.31
CA GLY A 215 -13.12 -2.96 -1.15
C GLY A 215 -12.63 -3.93 -2.23
N ARG A 216 -11.31 -3.94 -2.44
CA ARG A 216 -10.69 -4.84 -3.42
C ARG A 216 -10.85 -6.30 -3.07
N SER A 217 -10.92 -6.64 -1.77
CA SER A 217 -11.19 -8.01 -1.30
C SER A 217 -12.56 -8.51 -1.81
N HIS A 218 -13.60 -7.72 -1.62
CA HIS A 218 -14.94 -8.03 -2.10
C HIS A 218 -15.03 -8.02 -3.63
N ALA A 219 -14.37 -7.04 -4.28
CA ALA A 219 -14.33 -6.97 -5.74
C ALA A 219 -13.63 -8.20 -6.36
N HIS A 220 -12.56 -8.68 -5.74
CA HIS A 220 -11.84 -9.86 -6.21
C HIS A 220 -12.64 -11.16 -6.11
N GLU A 221 -13.55 -11.23 -5.13
CA GLU A 221 -14.44 -12.37 -4.93
C GLU A 221 -15.82 -12.21 -5.60
N GLY A 222 -16.10 -11.06 -6.21
CA GLY A 222 -17.41 -10.74 -6.79
C GLY A 222 -18.50 -10.59 -5.72
N LYS A 223 -18.12 -10.24 -4.49
CA LYS A 223 -19.04 -9.99 -3.37
C LYS A 223 -19.51 -8.55 -3.37
N PRO A 224 -20.72 -8.26 -2.84
CA PRO A 224 -21.16 -6.88 -2.65
C PRO A 224 -20.41 -6.19 -1.52
N ARG A 225 -20.50 -4.88 -1.49
CA ARG A 225 -20.04 -4.04 -0.38
C ARG A 225 -20.84 -4.35 0.89
N ASP A 226 -20.17 -4.50 2.03
CA ASP A 226 -20.77 -4.76 3.32
C ASP A 226 -20.98 -3.49 4.16
N ASP A 227 -20.23 -2.42 3.90
CA ASP A 227 -20.38 -1.10 4.52
C ASP A 227 -21.70 -0.39 4.17
N HIS A 228 -22.16 0.46 5.09
CA HIS A 228 -23.28 1.37 4.84
C HIS A 228 -23.14 2.69 5.59
N PHE A 229 -23.71 3.74 5.03
CA PHE A 229 -23.90 5.01 5.71
C PHE A 229 -25.27 5.61 5.39
N LEU A 230 -25.73 6.52 6.24
CA LEU A 230 -26.91 7.33 5.97
C LEU A 230 -26.76 8.71 6.61
N LEU A 231 -27.08 9.75 5.85
CA LEU A 231 -27.06 11.14 6.29
C LEU A 231 -28.47 11.68 6.34
N HIS A 232 -28.75 12.53 7.33
CA HIS A 232 -30.00 13.27 7.41
C HIS A 232 -29.78 14.64 8.06
N TYR A 233 -30.40 15.65 7.51
CA TYR A 233 -30.55 16.97 8.11
C TYR A 233 -32.04 17.31 8.22
N CYS A 234 -32.45 17.84 9.37
CA CYS A 234 -33.81 18.25 9.62
C CYS A 234 -33.95 19.76 9.50
N ASP A 235 -34.45 20.27 8.39
CA ASP A 235 -34.60 21.69 8.13
C ASP A 235 -35.41 22.44 9.20
N LYS A 236 -36.37 21.75 9.81
CA LYS A 236 -37.26 22.36 10.84
C LYS A 236 -36.53 22.59 12.16
N THR A 237 -35.76 21.61 12.61
CA THR A 237 -35.11 21.61 13.94
C THR A 237 -33.60 21.76 13.88
N GLU A 238 -33.02 21.79 12.67
CA GLU A 238 -31.60 22.00 12.36
C GLU A 238 -30.65 20.95 12.96
N TRP A 239 -31.17 19.77 13.23
CA TRP A 239 -30.37 18.65 13.67
C TRP A 239 -29.80 17.86 12.51
N TYR A 240 -28.52 17.57 12.61
CA TYR A 240 -27.78 16.66 11.77
C TYR A 240 -27.78 15.26 12.38
N VAL A 241 -27.90 14.23 11.54
CA VAL A 241 -27.75 12.84 11.93
C VAL A 241 -26.82 12.16 10.91
N ILE A 242 -25.74 11.59 11.38
CA ILE A 242 -24.72 10.95 10.55
C ILE A 242 -24.50 9.55 11.11
N ALA A 243 -24.71 8.51 10.31
CA ALA A 243 -24.52 7.12 10.70
C ALA A 243 -23.61 6.40 9.68
N VAL A 244 -22.64 5.65 10.18
CA VAL A 244 -21.70 4.81 9.41
C VAL A 244 -21.63 3.45 10.10
N ALA A 245 -21.63 2.37 9.32
CA ALA A 245 -21.56 1.02 9.81
C ALA A 245 -20.78 0.13 8.85
N ASP A 246 -19.83 -0.63 9.38
CA ASP A 246 -19.09 -1.66 8.69
C ASP A 246 -19.74 -3.01 8.94
N GLY A 247 -19.96 -3.77 7.89
CA GLY A 247 -20.46 -5.14 7.96
C GLY A 247 -19.34 -6.16 8.05
N ALA A 248 -19.26 -6.91 9.15
CA ALA A 248 -18.19 -7.88 9.37
C ALA A 248 -18.04 -8.86 8.19
N GLY A 249 -16.88 -8.85 7.53
CA GLY A 249 -16.59 -9.65 6.33
C GLY A 249 -16.73 -11.18 6.53
N SER A 250 -16.67 -11.65 7.78
CA SER A 250 -16.92 -13.07 8.15
C SER A 250 -18.40 -13.42 8.31
N ALA A 251 -19.31 -12.44 8.36
CA ALA A 251 -20.74 -12.65 8.58
C ALA A 251 -21.50 -12.71 7.26
N LYS A 252 -22.37 -13.69 7.11
CA LYS A 252 -23.03 -14.00 5.84
C LYS A 252 -23.92 -12.87 5.30
N TYR A 253 -24.55 -12.10 6.19
CA TYR A 253 -25.52 -11.06 5.89
C TYR A 253 -25.14 -9.71 6.51
N SER A 254 -23.86 -9.48 6.74
CA SER A 254 -23.30 -8.27 7.33
C SER A 254 -23.76 -6.99 6.63
N ARG A 255 -23.82 -7.03 5.30
CA ARG A 255 -24.32 -5.92 4.46
C ARG A 255 -25.74 -5.50 4.78
N GLU A 256 -26.58 -6.44 5.16
CA GLU A 256 -27.94 -6.14 5.60
C GLU A 256 -27.95 -5.64 7.06
N GLY A 257 -27.06 -6.18 7.90
CA GLY A 257 -26.84 -5.69 9.25
C GLY A 257 -26.47 -4.21 9.29
N SER A 258 -25.47 -3.81 8.52
CA SER A 258 -25.02 -2.40 8.40
C SER A 258 -26.12 -1.48 7.86
N ARG A 259 -26.89 -1.94 6.84
CA ARG A 259 -28.01 -1.19 6.28
C ARG A 259 -29.09 -0.96 7.34
N ILE A 260 -29.56 -2.03 8.01
CA ILE A 260 -30.59 -1.95 9.05
C ILE A 260 -30.12 -1.05 10.19
N ALA A 261 -28.84 -1.14 10.59
CA ALA A 261 -28.28 -0.32 11.66
C ALA A 261 -28.41 1.17 11.34
N CYS A 262 -27.87 1.61 10.19
CA CYS A 262 -27.89 3.01 9.78
C CYS A 262 -29.33 3.53 9.56
N GLU A 263 -30.17 2.79 8.84
CA GLU A 263 -31.55 3.19 8.57
C GLU A 263 -32.38 3.31 9.85
N THR A 264 -32.24 2.36 10.78
CA THR A 264 -32.98 2.39 12.06
C THR A 264 -32.57 3.55 12.94
N VAL A 265 -31.25 3.81 13.03
CA VAL A 265 -30.74 4.94 13.82
C VAL A 265 -31.21 6.26 13.24
N VAL A 266 -31.08 6.46 11.96
CA VAL A 266 -31.49 7.73 11.31
C VAL A 266 -32.99 7.92 11.43
N ALA A 267 -33.81 6.88 11.20
CA ALA A 267 -35.25 6.95 11.34
C ALA A 267 -35.65 7.31 12.79
N HIS A 268 -35.05 6.65 13.79
CA HIS A 268 -35.33 6.96 15.19
C HIS A 268 -34.93 8.40 15.57
N CYS A 269 -33.73 8.84 15.17
CA CYS A 269 -33.29 10.19 15.49
C CYS A 269 -34.14 11.25 14.79
N LYS A 270 -34.53 11.02 13.53
CA LYS A 270 -35.47 11.88 12.80
C LYS A 270 -36.79 12.06 13.57
N ASP A 271 -37.37 10.98 14.02
CA ASP A 271 -38.65 11.04 14.78
C ASP A 271 -38.44 11.72 16.15
N ALA A 272 -37.38 11.38 16.88
CA ALA A 272 -37.11 11.92 18.20
C ALA A 272 -36.73 13.41 18.20
N LEU A 273 -36.12 13.88 17.09
CA LEU A 273 -35.68 15.25 16.91
C LEU A 273 -36.67 16.12 16.11
N ALA A 274 -37.81 15.57 15.68
CA ALA A 274 -38.86 16.33 14.99
C ALA A 274 -39.51 17.39 15.90
N ASP A 275 -39.50 17.15 17.22
CA ASP A 275 -39.76 18.12 18.28
C ASP A 275 -38.66 17.98 19.33
N SER A 276 -37.61 18.77 19.20
CA SER A 276 -36.40 18.74 20.01
C SER A 276 -36.37 19.76 21.17
N SER A 277 -37.49 20.48 21.40
CA SER A 277 -37.54 21.62 22.34
C SER A 277 -37.09 21.24 23.77
N GLU A 278 -37.55 20.10 24.30
CA GLU A 278 -37.10 19.63 25.62
C GLU A 278 -35.60 19.24 25.65
N PHE A 279 -35.10 18.70 24.58
CA PHE A 279 -33.68 18.33 24.49
C PHE A 279 -32.82 19.59 24.36
N GLU A 280 -33.21 20.54 23.53
CA GLU A 280 -32.54 21.83 23.37
C GLU A 280 -32.50 22.63 24.67
N ASN A 281 -33.62 22.66 25.42
CA ASN A 281 -33.65 23.25 26.75
C ASN A 281 -32.69 22.58 27.74
N ALA A 282 -32.57 21.26 27.71
CA ALA A 282 -31.58 20.54 28.53
C ALA A 282 -30.14 20.87 28.15
N ILE A 283 -29.87 21.01 26.86
CA ILE A 283 -28.55 21.43 26.35
C ILE A 283 -28.23 22.87 26.77
N GLN A 284 -29.20 23.78 26.67
CA GLN A 284 -29.04 25.17 27.14
C GLN A 284 -28.69 25.22 28.62
N LEU A 285 -29.45 24.53 29.48
CA LEU A 285 -29.18 24.46 30.93
C LEU A 285 -27.78 23.92 31.23
N PHE A 286 -27.33 22.92 30.45
CA PHE A 286 -25.98 22.40 30.57
C PHE A 286 -24.92 23.42 30.10
N ALA A 287 -25.16 24.15 29.02
CA ALA A 287 -24.26 25.18 28.51
C ALA A 287 -24.11 26.31 29.52
N ASP A 288 -25.23 26.73 30.19
CA ASP A 288 -25.23 27.79 31.18
C ASP A 288 -24.48 27.42 32.48
N ASN A 289 -24.51 26.14 32.87
CA ASN A 289 -23.83 25.62 34.05
C ASN A 289 -23.45 24.15 33.92
N ALA A 290 -22.36 23.86 33.25
CA ALA A 290 -21.87 22.51 33.02
C ALA A 290 -21.46 21.76 34.30
N GLU A 291 -21.25 22.45 35.44
CA GLU A 291 -20.93 21.84 36.73
C GLU A 291 -22.17 21.38 37.50
N SER A 292 -23.37 21.83 37.10
CA SER A 292 -24.64 21.44 37.75
C SER A 292 -24.90 19.92 37.53
N GLN A 293 -25.02 19.18 38.62
CA GLN A 293 -25.38 17.77 38.55
C GLN A 293 -26.77 17.56 37.93
N GLU A 294 -27.70 18.49 38.20
CA GLU A 294 -29.07 18.41 37.67
C GLU A 294 -29.04 18.63 36.12
N ALA A 295 -28.30 19.62 35.62
CA ALA A 295 -28.16 19.85 34.19
C ALA A 295 -27.48 18.66 33.49
N ARG A 296 -26.41 18.14 34.08
CA ARG A 296 -25.72 16.91 33.56
C ARG A 296 -26.63 15.73 33.48
N LYS A 297 -27.43 15.49 34.54
CA LYS A 297 -28.38 14.39 34.56
C LYS A 297 -29.49 14.58 33.52
N LEU A 298 -30.05 15.80 33.42
CA LEU A 298 -31.13 16.08 32.48
C LEU A 298 -30.69 15.88 31.03
N VAL A 299 -29.53 16.42 30.63
CA VAL A 299 -28.98 16.24 29.28
C VAL A 299 -28.61 14.78 29.03
N GLY A 300 -28.01 14.08 30.00
CA GLY A 300 -27.67 12.66 29.90
C GLY A 300 -28.89 11.77 29.70
N ASP A 301 -30.00 12.02 30.44
CA ASP A 301 -31.27 11.28 30.29
C ASP A 301 -31.86 11.48 28.87
N LYS A 302 -31.76 12.69 28.31
CA LYS A 302 -32.22 12.97 26.94
C LYS A 302 -31.36 12.28 25.90
N ILE A 303 -30.02 12.33 26.04
CA ILE A 303 -29.08 11.63 25.17
C ILE A 303 -29.34 10.13 25.17
N TYR A 304 -29.50 9.53 26.35
CA TYR A 304 -29.86 8.13 26.44
C TYR A 304 -31.15 7.80 25.67
N ARG A 305 -32.18 8.65 25.81
CA ARG A 305 -33.46 8.43 25.12
C ARG A 305 -33.38 8.59 23.61
N ILE A 306 -32.53 9.48 23.10
CA ILE A 306 -32.39 9.72 21.68
C ILE A 306 -31.29 8.80 21.10
N VAL A 307 -30.07 8.95 21.56
CA VAL A 307 -28.91 8.25 21.00
C VAL A 307 -28.84 6.78 21.50
N GLY A 308 -28.97 6.56 22.81
CA GLY A 308 -28.93 5.20 23.36
C GLY A 308 -30.07 4.31 22.84
N ASN A 309 -31.31 4.83 22.79
CA ASN A 309 -32.42 4.07 22.24
C ASN A 309 -32.32 3.85 20.74
N ALA A 310 -31.66 4.74 19.98
CA ALA A 310 -31.38 4.53 18.56
C ALA A 310 -30.54 3.27 18.34
N ALA A 311 -29.45 3.13 19.11
CA ALA A 311 -28.56 1.96 19.06
C ALA A 311 -29.29 0.67 19.48
N LEU A 312 -30.05 0.72 20.57
CA LEU A 312 -30.83 -0.43 21.04
C LEU A 312 -31.94 -0.86 20.03
N LYS A 313 -32.60 0.11 19.40
CA LYS A 313 -33.57 -0.17 18.33
C LYS A 313 -32.92 -0.80 17.12
N ALA A 314 -31.74 -0.34 16.72
CA ALA A 314 -30.96 -0.91 15.61
C ALA A 314 -30.60 -2.38 15.91
N HIS A 315 -30.07 -2.68 17.11
CA HIS A 315 -29.83 -4.06 17.54
C HIS A 315 -31.11 -4.93 17.44
N ASN A 316 -32.21 -4.43 17.97
CA ASN A 316 -33.48 -5.16 17.96
C ASN A 316 -34.07 -5.35 16.57
N ALA A 317 -33.85 -4.37 15.66
CA ALA A 317 -34.28 -4.48 14.26
C ALA A 317 -33.50 -5.57 13.53
N ILE A 318 -32.17 -5.61 13.71
CA ILE A 318 -31.31 -6.68 13.15
C ILE A 318 -31.74 -8.06 13.73
N LYS A 319 -31.95 -8.13 15.04
CA LYS A 319 -32.42 -9.36 15.69
C LYS A 319 -33.74 -9.85 15.09
N LYS A 320 -34.70 -8.95 14.90
CA LYS A 320 -36.01 -9.28 14.28
C LYS A 320 -35.83 -9.76 12.82
N GLU A 321 -34.93 -9.19 12.07
CA GLU A 321 -34.62 -9.65 10.70
C GLU A 321 -33.99 -11.06 10.72
N ALA A 322 -33.06 -11.32 11.64
CA ALA A 322 -32.48 -12.64 11.82
C ALA A 322 -33.51 -13.71 12.21
N GLU A 323 -34.47 -13.36 13.09
CA GLU A 323 -35.57 -14.24 13.47
C GLU A 323 -36.56 -14.49 12.32
N ARG A 324 -36.77 -13.50 11.44
CA ARG A 324 -37.65 -13.62 10.27
C ARG A 324 -37.09 -14.55 9.21
N LYS A 325 -35.78 -14.61 9.08
CA LYS A 325 -35.05 -15.35 8.03
C LYS A 325 -34.76 -16.78 8.49
N GLU A 326 -35.35 -17.76 7.83
CA GLU A 326 -35.13 -19.17 8.14
C GLU A 326 -33.65 -19.56 8.08
N GLY A 327 -33.16 -20.20 9.15
CA GLY A 327 -31.77 -20.66 9.26
C GLY A 327 -30.74 -19.59 9.58
N ALA A 328 -31.11 -18.30 9.64
CA ALA A 328 -30.19 -17.23 10.00
C ALA A 328 -30.05 -17.08 11.52
N LYS A 329 -28.90 -16.57 11.94
CA LYS A 329 -28.60 -16.24 13.34
C LYS A 329 -28.24 -14.77 13.43
N LEU A 330 -28.44 -14.16 14.60
CA LEU A 330 -28.09 -12.75 14.83
C LEU A 330 -26.64 -12.42 14.43
N LYS A 331 -25.68 -13.29 14.72
CA LYS A 331 -24.27 -13.14 14.35
C LYS A 331 -24.00 -13.10 12.84
N ASP A 332 -24.93 -13.64 12.03
CA ASP A 332 -24.77 -13.62 10.56
C ASP A 332 -25.00 -12.22 9.97
N TYR A 333 -25.52 -11.29 10.78
CA TYR A 333 -25.72 -9.87 10.48
C TYR A 333 -24.77 -8.97 11.25
N ALA A 334 -23.61 -9.50 11.73
CA ALA A 334 -22.67 -8.73 12.52
C ALA A 334 -22.23 -7.46 11.80
N THR A 335 -22.31 -6.34 12.50
CA THR A 335 -21.95 -5.02 11.99
C THR A 335 -21.48 -4.11 13.12
N THR A 336 -20.57 -3.20 12.81
CA THR A 336 -20.24 -2.05 13.66
C THR A 336 -21.33 -1.00 13.58
N LEU A 337 -21.26 0.06 14.39
CA LEU A 337 -22.10 1.24 14.29
C LEU A 337 -21.43 2.44 14.93
N LEU A 338 -21.17 3.46 14.15
CA LEU A 338 -20.74 4.79 14.56
C LEU A 338 -21.80 5.78 14.14
N PHE A 339 -22.33 6.58 15.07
CA PHE A 339 -23.20 7.66 14.67
C PHE A 339 -23.12 8.86 15.59
N ALA A 340 -23.41 10.01 15.04
CA ALA A 340 -23.47 11.28 15.73
C ALA A 340 -24.72 12.06 15.35
N ILE A 341 -25.24 12.81 16.33
CA ILE A 341 -26.20 13.89 16.13
C ILE A 341 -25.55 15.20 16.56
N CYS A 342 -25.76 16.26 15.83
CA CYS A 342 -25.25 17.57 16.21
C CYS A 342 -26.17 18.70 15.74
N LYS A 343 -26.06 19.84 16.42
CA LYS A 343 -26.78 21.07 16.08
C LYS A 343 -25.96 22.28 16.49
N ARG A 344 -25.99 23.35 15.68
CA ARG A 344 -25.42 24.66 15.99
C ARG A 344 -26.37 25.45 16.87
N PHE A 345 -25.86 25.91 17.99
CA PHE A 345 -26.50 26.87 18.91
C PHE A 345 -25.68 28.19 18.93
N GLU A 346 -26.19 29.24 19.52
CA GLU A 346 -25.44 30.50 19.67
C GLU A 346 -24.14 30.33 20.44
N PHE A 347 -24.11 29.42 21.43
CA PHE A 347 -22.94 29.12 22.25
C PHE A 347 -21.99 28.08 21.64
N GLY A 348 -22.30 27.53 20.51
CA GLY A 348 -21.46 26.49 19.84
C GLY A 348 -22.24 25.31 19.30
N TRP A 349 -21.52 24.25 18.99
CA TRP A 349 -22.06 23.00 18.48
C TRP A 349 -22.29 21.99 19.60
N ALA A 350 -23.51 21.57 19.81
CA ALA A 350 -23.83 20.42 20.66
C ALA A 350 -23.68 19.15 19.84
N VAL A 351 -22.82 18.23 20.27
CA VAL A 351 -22.56 16.95 19.60
C VAL A 351 -22.79 15.80 20.56
N ALA A 352 -23.65 14.86 20.17
CA ALA A 352 -23.84 13.61 20.90
C ALA A 352 -23.61 12.41 19.99
N SER A 353 -22.97 11.37 20.49
CA SER A 353 -22.57 10.22 19.67
C SER A 353 -22.66 8.88 20.40
N PHE A 354 -22.66 7.81 19.62
CA PHE A 354 -22.55 6.43 20.06
C PHE A 354 -21.60 5.69 19.13
N TRP A 355 -20.82 4.75 19.70
CA TRP A 355 -19.97 3.89 18.91
C TRP A 355 -19.95 2.45 19.41
N VAL A 356 -19.81 1.52 18.47
CA VAL A 356 -19.41 0.12 18.66
C VAL A 356 -18.70 -0.33 17.41
N GLY A 357 -17.48 -0.85 17.56
CA GLY A 357 -16.60 -1.28 16.48
C GLY A 357 -15.25 -0.58 16.49
N ASP A 358 -14.46 -0.82 15.47
CA ASP A 358 -13.06 -0.44 15.29
C ASP A 358 -12.84 0.75 14.33
N GLY A 359 -13.90 1.29 13.74
CA GLY A 359 -13.81 2.53 12.97
C GLY A 359 -13.51 3.76 13.85
N ALA A 360 -13.33 4.90 13.22
CA ALA A 360 -12.97 6.15 13.90
C ALA A 360 -14.07 7.22 13.81
N MET A 361 -14.22 8.00 14.88
CA MET A 361 -15.12 9.17 14.93
C MET A 361 -14.46 10.31 15.71
N CYS A 362 -14.30 11.47 15.06
CA CYS A 362 -13.50 12.58 15.59
C CYS A 362 -14.11 13.96 15.27
N ILE A 363 -14.00 14.88 16.21
CA ILE A 363 -14.09 16.31 15.97
C ILE A 363 -12.68 16.85 15.72
N TYR A 364 -12.45 17.35 14.51
CA TYR A 364 -11.18 17.87 14.05
C TYR A 364 -11.23 19.40 13.90
N ASP A 365 -10.21 20.09 14.38
CA ASP A 365 -10.05 21.53 14.26
C ASP A 365 -8.66 21.85 13.66
N ALA A 366 -8.65 22.21 12.38
CA ALA A 366 -7.42 22.51 11.64
C ALA A 366 -6.72 23.79 12.13
N GLU A 367 -7.47 24.76 12.65
CA GLU A 367 -6.88 26.01 13.14
C GLU A 367 -6.16 25.82 14.48
N LYS A 368 -6.74 24.98 15.34
CA LYS A 368 -6.19 24.68 16.68
C LYS A 368 -5.26 23.47 16.67
N HIS A 369 -5.15 22.76 15.56
CA HIS A 369 -4.42 21.48 15.45
C HIS A 369 -4.84 20.50 16.55
N THR A 370 -6.16 20.25 16.67
CA THR A 370 -6.72 19.35 17.67
C THR A 370 -7.63 18.31 17.05
N ALA A 371 -7.62 17.12 17.64
CA ALA A 371 -8.49 16.00 17.32
C ALA A 371 -9.10 15.46 18.62
N ASP A 372 -10.42 15.51 18.74
CA ASP A 372 -11.15 15.01 19.90
C ASP A 372 -11.96 13.77 19.50
N MET A 373 -11.49 12.61 19.94
CA MET A 373 -12.12 11.33 19.61
C MET A 373 -13.47 11.19 20.34
N LEU A 374 -14.53 10.94 19.59
CA LEU A 374 -15.87 10.69 20.12
C LEU A 374 -16.10 9.24 20.52
N GLY A 375 -15.18 8.36 20.24
CA GLY A 375 -15.10 6.96 20.64
C GLY A 375 -13.71 6.42 20.33
N MET A 376 -13.31 5.37 21.00
CA MET A 376 -12.06 4.65 20.72
C MET A 376 -12.39 3.29 20.10
N PRO A 377 -11.54 2.78 19.18
CA PRO A 377 -11.74 1.45 18.65
C PRO A 377 -12.00 0.41 19.72
N ASP A 378 -12.94 -0.48 19.45
CA ASP A 378 -13.50 -1.42 20.41
C ASP A 378 -12.79 -2.75 20.29
N GLU A 379 -11.75 -2.97 21.09
CA GLU A 379 -11.09 -4.27 21.18
C GLU A 379 -11.96 -5.28 21.95
N GLY A 380 -12.09 -6.49 21.41
CA GLY A 380 -12.74 -7.63 22.08
C GLY A 380 -11.89 -8.22 23.21
N GLU A 381 -12.25 -9.44 23.67
CA GLU A 381 -11.48 -10.16 24.71
C GLU A 381 -10.04 -10.50 24.27
N PHE A 382 -9.80 -10.57 22.97
CA PHE A 382 -8.49 -10.80 22.37
C PHE A 382 -8.10 -9.61 21.50
N ALA A 383 -6.83 -9.24 21.49
CA ALA A 383 -6.30 -8.19 20.64
C ALA A 383 -6.68 -8.44 19.16
N GLY A 384 -7.25 -7.43 18.50
CA GLY A 384 -7.71 -7.51 17.11
C GLY A 384 -9.10 -8.17 16.93
N GLN A 385 -9.89 -8.35 17.99
CA GLN A 385 -11.26 -8.81 17.89
C GLN A 385 -12.23 -7.63 18.02
N THR A 386 -12.87 -7.26 16.91
CA THR A 386 -13.89 -6.19 16.85
C THR A 386 -15.16 -6.56 17.63
N ARG A 387 -15.77 -5.60 18.30
CA ARG A 387 -17.12 -5.73 18.87
C ARG A 387 -18.16 -5.26 17.87
N PHE A 388 -19.29 -5.94 17.87
CA PHE A 388 -20.39 -5.68 16.93
C PHE A 388 -21.69 -5.29 17.65
N LEU A 389 -22.50 -4.46 16.99
CA LEU A 389 -23.81 -4.06 17.46
C LEU A 389 -24.75 -5.26 17.75
N THR A 390 -24.53 -6.37 17.07
CA THR A 390 -25.30 -7.62 17.25
C THR A 390 -24.96 -8.39 18.52
N MET A 391 -23.92 -8.02 19.24
CA MET A 391 -23.51 -8.65 20.49
C MET A 391 -24.43 -8.18 21.65
N PRO A 392 -25.17 -9.06 22.32
CA PRO A 392 -26.09 -8.68 23.42
C PRO A 392 -25.33 -8.02 24.58
N GLU A 393 -24.07 -8.33 24.77
CA GLU A 393 -23.20 -7.83 25.86
C GLU A 393 -23.06 -6.30 25.81
N ILE A 394 -23.17 -5.70 24.64
CA ILE A 394 -23.16 -4.24 24.47
C ILE A 394 -24.25 -3.55 25.28
N PHE A 395 -25.38 -4.21 25.44
CA PHE A 395 -26.61 -3.69 26.10
C PHE A 395 -26.86 -4.32 27.47
N ALA A 396 -26.07 -5.31 27.89
CA ALA A 396 -26.33 -6.09 29.11
C ALA A 396 -25.99 -5.31 30.38
N ASP A 397 -24.98 -4.48 30.37
CA ASP A 397 -24.56 -3.65 31.49
C ASP A 397 -24.77 -2.16 31.19
N THR A 398 -25.59 -1.53 32.02
CA THR A 398 -25.95 -0.12 31.87
C THR A 398 -24.72 0.79 31.95
N ALA A 399 -23.76 0.52 32.84
CA ALA A 399 -22.56 1.38 32.98
C ALA A 399 -21.69 1.31 31.77
N SER A 400 -21.41 0.11 31.22
CA SER A 400 -20.62 -0.08 29.99
C SER A 400 -21.32 0.53 28.78
N PHE A 401 -22.67 0.45 28.73
CA PHE A 401 -23.44 1.09 27.67
C PHE A 401 -23.32 2.61 27.69
N TYR A 402 -23.44 3.22 28.89
CA TYR A 402 -23.28 4.67 29.04
C TYR A 402 -21.87 5.16 28.61
N GLN A 403 -20.83 4.35 28.77
CA GLN A 403 -19.47 4.71 28.31
C GLN A 403 -19.36 4.84 26.80
N ARG A 404 -20.31 4.27 26.04
CA ARG A 404 -20.40 4.38 24.58
C ARG A 404 -21.17 5.60 24.10
N LEU A 405 -21.71 6.38 25.02
CA LEU A 405 -22.38 7.63 24.74
C LEU A 405 -21.42 8.78 25.06
N ARG A 406 -21.24 9.69 24.13
CA ARG A 406 -20.50 10.94 24.33
C ARG A 406 -21.41 12.13 24.13
N PHE A 407 -21.16 13.17 24.89
CA PHE A 407 -21.77 14.49 24.70
C PHE A 407 -20.78 15.58 25.04
N LYS A 408 -20.63 16.55 24.13
CA LYS A 408 -19.79 17.70 24.35
C LYS A 408 -20.30 18.89 23.54
N ILE A 409 -20.03 20.09 24.04
CA ILE A 409 -20.27 21.34 23.34
C ILE A 409 -18.93 21.88 22.86
N TYR A 410 -18.83 22.16 21.58
CA TYR A 410 -17.67 22.74 20.93
C TYR A 410 -17.98 24.15 20.48
N PRO A 411 -17.12 25.16 20.75
CA PRO A 411 -17.36 26.52 20.24
C PRO A 411 -17.47 26.54 18.72
N ASP A 412 -16.53 25.90 18.04
CA ASP A 412 -16.54 25.56 16.63
C ASP A 412 -15.50 24.47 16.34
N PHE A 413 -15.51 23.93 15.12
CA PHE A 413 -14.56 22.93 14.63
C PHE A 413 -14.50 22.95 13.10
N THR A 414 -13.43 22.43 12.51
CA THR A 414 -13.30 22.31 11.05
C THR A 414 -14.22 21.20 10.53
N ALA A 415 -14.14 20.00 11.08
CA ALA A 415 -14.94 18.88 10.61
C ALA A 415 -15.31 17.89 11.74
N LEU A 416 -16.49 17.25 11.60
CA LEU A 416 -16.83 16.02 12.28
C LEU A 416 -16.72 14.89 11.26
N MET A 417 -15.84 13.92 11.52
CA MET A 417 -15.57 12.79 10.60
C MET A 417 -15.95 11.47 11.26
N LEU A 418 -16.64 10.61 10.52
CA LEU A 418 -16.93 9.23 10.87
C LEU A 418 -16.42 8.34 9.75
N MET A 419 -15.69 7.26 10.06
CA MET A 419 -15.14 6.37 9.05
C MET A 419 -15.06 4.92 9.54
N THR A 420 -15.13 3.97 8.60
CA THR A 420 -14.88 2.55 8.85
C THR A 420 -13.37 2.27 8.88
N ASP A 421 -12.97 1.09 9.37
CA ASP A 421 -11.58 0.64 9.48
C ASP A 421 -10.88 0.58 8.11
N GLY A 422 -11.60 0.28 7.03
CA GLY A 422 -11.07 0.37 5.66
C GLY A 422 -10.51 1.75 5.28
N VAL A 423 -10.85 2.81 6.04
CA VAL A 423 -10.26 4.14 5.93
C VAL A 423 -9.30 4.44 7.07
N SER A 424 -9.70 4.17 8.33
CA SER A 424 -8.87 4.53 9.48
C SER A 424 -7.56 3.72 9.53
N ASP A 425 -7.58 2.41 9.30
CA ASP A 425 -6.39 1.58 9.36
C ASP A 425 -5.28 2.03 8.39
N PRO A 426 -5.54 2.20 7.08
CA PRO A 426 -4.50 2.64 6.16
C PRO A 426 -4.05 4.09 6.37
N LYS A 427 -4.87 4.95 6.97
CA LYS A 427 -4.53 6.37 7.16
C LYS A 427 -3.86 6.67 8.50
N PHE A 428 -4.18 5.89 9.54
CA PHE A 428 -3.62 6.07 10.88
C PHE A 428 -2.62 4.98 11.28
N GLU A 429 -2.58 3.84 10.59
CA GLU A 429 -1.66 2.71 10.80
C GLU A 429 -1.84 1.97 12.14
N THR A 430 -2.21 2.67 13.22
CA THR A 430 -2.48 2.11 14.55
C THR A 430 -3.56 2.91 15.27
N ASP A 431 -4.31 2.28 16.18
CA ASP A 431 -5.33 2.94 17.01
C ASP A 431 -4.76 4.08 17.87
N ALA A 432 -3.51 3.96 18.31
CA ALA A 432 -2.85 5.01 19.08
C ALA A 432 -2.71 6.32 18.29
N ASN A 433 -2.50 6.22 16.98
CA ASN A 433 -2.35 7.37 16.09
C ASN A 433 -3.68 8.13 15.86
N LEU A 434 -4.83 7.54 16.18
CA LEU A 434 -6.12 8.24 16.17
C LEU A 434 -6.18 9.38 17.19
N GLN A 435 -5.34 9.33 18.24
CA GLN A 435 -5.23 10.38 19.24
C GLN A 435 -4.21 11.48 18.88
N ASP A 436 -3.46 11.28 17.77
CA ASP A 436 -2.45 12.20 17.30
C ASP A 436 -3.05 13.23 16.32
N PRO A 437 -3.15 14.51 16.67
CA PRO A 437 -3.68 15.54 15.79
C PRO A 437 -2.91 15.67 14.46
N GLU A 438 -1.59 15.39 14.44
CA GLU A 438 -0.78 15.47 13.22
C GLU A 438 -1.26 14.48 12.15
N LYS A 439 -1.80 13.33 12.57
CA LYS A 439 -2.37 12.34 11.64
C LYS A 439 -3.70 12.81 11.03
N TRP A 440 -4.49 13.55 11.77
CA TRP A 440 -5.72 14.17 11.25
C TRP A 440 -5.41 15.35 10.32
N ASP A 441 -4.38 16.16 10.65
CA ASP A 441 -3.86 17.18 9.72
C ASP A 441 -3.39 16.54 8.41
N ALA A 442 -2.69 15.41 8.49
CA ALA A 442 -2.24 14.65 7.32
C ALA A 442 -3.42 14.10 6.49
N LEU A 443 -4.46 13.56 7.14
CA LEU A 443 -5.67 13.11 6.45
C LEU A 443 -6.40 14.26 5.76
N TRP A 444 -6.57 15.40 6.45
CA TRP A 444 -7.22 16.59 5.90
C TRP A 444 -6.48 17.14 4.68
N LYS A 445 -5.16 17.17 4.77
CA LYS A 445 -4.29 17.56 3.66
C LYS A 445 -4.35 16.56 2.50
N ASP A 446 -4.33 15.25 2.78
CA ASP A 446 -4.43 14.19 1.77
C ASP A 446 -5.74 14.27 0.97
N LEU A 447 -6.87 14.58 1.63
CA LEU A 447 -8.14 14.85 0.96
C LEU A 447 -8.00 15.99 -0.06
N ALA A 448 -7.47 17.13 0.38
CA ALA A 448 -7.31 18.31 -0.46
C ALA A 448 -6.32 18.10 -1.62
N GLU A 449 -5.17 17.47 -1.36
CA GLU A 449 -4.14 17.18 -2.37
C GLU A 449 -4.63 16.19 -3.44
N ASN A 450 -5.60 15.36 -3.11
CA ASN A 450 -6.23 14.42 -4.03
C ASN A 450 -7.57 14.93 -4.61
N GLY A 451 -7.81 16.24 -4.53
CA GLY A 451 -8.90 16.91 -5.23
C GLY A 451 -10.27 16.81 -4.55
N VAL A 452 -10.31 16.54 -3.25
CA VAL A 452 -11.54 16.64 -2.45
C VAL A 452 -11.66 18.08 -1.94
N GLU A 453 -12.55 18.85 -2.51
CA GLU A 453 -12.81 20.24 -2.15
C GLU A 453 -14.00 20.30 -1.18
N LEU A 454 -13.72 20.45 0.10
CA LEU A 454 -14.72 20.58 1.17
C LEU A 454 -15.00 22.07 1.40
N THR A 455 -15.78 22.63 0.50
CA THR A 455 -16.23 24.03 0.53
C THR A 455 -17.73 24.09 0.39
N ASP A 456 -18.35 25.14 0.93
CA ASP A 456 -19.77 25.37 0.80
C ASP A 456 -20.17 25.37 -0.68
N ASP A 457 -21.34 24.85 -0.97
CA ASP A 457 -21.92 24.77 -2.32
C ASP A 457 -21.20 23.85 -3.32
N ASN A 458 -20.20 23.08 -2.92
CA ASN A 458 -19.55 22.12 -3.79
C ASN A 458 -20.35 20.80 -3.94
N GLU A 459 -21.35 20.78 -4.79
CA GLU A 459 -22.17 19.58 -5.05
C GLU A 459 -21.37 18.39 -5.60
N LYS A 460 -20.11 18.61 -6.07
CA LYS A 460 -19.22 17.55 -6.55
C LYS A 460 -18.42 16.90 -5.43
N SER A 461 -18.47 17.42 -4.21
CA SER A 461 -17.72 16.87 -3.08
C SER A 461 -17.94 15.38 -2.86
N GLN A 462 -19.15 14.88 -3.09
CA GLN A 462 -19.48 13.46 -2.98
C GLN A 462 -18.77 12.58 -4.02
N GLU A 463 -18.66 13.04 -5.28
CA GLU A 463 -17.95 12.32 -6.35
C GLU A 463 -16.43 12.38 -6.12
N GLN A 464 -15.92 13.54 -5.68
CA GLN A 464 -14.52 13.73 -5.34
C GLN A 464 -14.12 12.80 -4.18
N LEU A 465 -14.95 12.72 -3.14
CA LEU A 465 -14.72 11.86 -1.98
C LEU A 465 -14.78 10.37 -2.37
N LEU A 466 -15.72 9.96 -3.21
CA LEU A 466 -15.81 8.60 -3.73
C LEU A 466 -14.55 8.24 -4.54
N ASN A 467 -14.07 9.14 -5.39
CA ASN A 467 -12.83 8.93 -6.15
C ASN A 467 -11.61 8.81 -5.23
N TRP A 468 -11.53 9.63 -4.18
CA TRP A 468 -10.47 9.55 -3.19
C TRP A 468 -10.44 8.19 -2.48
N LEU A 469 -11.57 7.56 -2.18
CA LEU A 469 -11.64 6.23 -1.55
C LEU A 469 -10.96 5.11 -2.37
N ASN A 470 -10.69 5.32 -3.65
CA ASN A 470 -9.95 4.37 -4.49
C ASN A 470 -8.43 4.35 -4.26
N PHE A 471 -7.91 5.07 -3.25
CA PHE A 471 -6.49 5.05 -2.94
C PHE A 471 -5.95 3.63 -2.78
N TRP A 472 -4.65 3.45 -3.12
CA TRP A 472 -3.97 2.18 -2.92
C TRP A 472 -3.41 2.10 -1.52
N ASP A 473 -3.67 1.01 -0.84
CA ASP A 473 -2.94 0.58 0.36
C ASP A 473 -2.39 -0.82 0.17
N ARG A 474 -1.28 -1.14 0.84
CA ARG A 474 -0.59 -2.42 0.65
C ARG A 474 -1.22 -3.55 1.47
N GLY A 475 -1.78 -3.25 2.60
CA GLY A 475 -2.22 -4.20 3.61
C GLY A 475 -3.73 -4.24 3.83
N ASN A 476 -4.43 -3.14 3.52
CA ASN A 476 -5.87 -3.01 3.74
C ASN A 476 -6.64 -2.90 2.42
N HIS A 477 -7.53 -3.84 2.19
CA HIS A 477 -8.33 -3.96 0.97
C HIS A 477 -9.83 -4.08 1.25
N ASP A 478 -10.26 -3.72 2.46
CA ASP A 478 -11.65 -3.75 2.90
C ASP A 478 -12.51 -2.65 2.26
N ASP A 479 -13.81 -2.71 2.45
CA ASP A 479 -14.74 -1.65 2.09
C ASP A 479 -14.35 -0.35 2.79
N ARG A 480 -14.63 0.77 2.14
CA ARG A 480 -14.19 2.09 2.64
C ARG A 480 -15.36 3.02 2.71
N THR A 481 -15.62 3.53 3.90
CA THR A 481 -16.70 4.49 4.11
C THR A 481 -16.22 5.65 4.97
N ILE A 482 -16.52 6.87 4.54
CA ILE A 482 -16.28 8.08 5.32
C ILE A 482 -17.44 9.06 5.16
N ALA A 483 -17.83 9.69 6.26
CA ALA A 483 -18.78 10.80 6.30
C ALA A 483 -18.14 12.01 6.99
N ILE A 484 -18.31 13.18 6.41
CA ILE A 484 -17.69 14.44 6.86
C ILE A 484 -18.75 15.53 6.91
N LEU A 485 -18.92 16.14 8.08
CA LEU A 485 -19.61 17.41 8.27
C LEU A 485 -18.55 18.52 8.33
N TYR A 486 -18.61 19.54 7.44
CA TYR A 486 -17.55 20.54 7.28
C TYR A 486 -18.08 21.94 7.00
#